data_cd0bd41a30aef5d19f41b531561fd0cd
#
_entry.id   cd0bd41a30aef5d19f41b531561fd0cd
#
_cell.length_a   1.000
_cell.length_b   1.000
_cell.length_c   1.000
_cell.angle_alpha   90.00
_cell.angle_beta   90.00
_cell.angle_gamma   90.00
#
_symmetry.space_group_name_H-M   'P 1'
#
loop_
_entity.id
_entity.type
_entity.pdbx_description
1 polymer ?
#
loop_
_entity_poly.entity_id
_entity_poly.type
_entity_poly.pdbx_seq_one_letter_code
_entity_poly.pdbx_strand_id
1 'polypeptide(L)'
;MNGYFDLKMALAPVWQGDIIRNESLLFTPDPVTGETRPCRLLCAPETILRVCSADLRTEYLPDVDYRVENGCIVRLPEGRLPFFSYDEYFLPQPAEIPIASVSCPGRFVRYDPSGAEVLRRQVCVSYTHRGPCPIQP
;
A
#
# COMPACT_ATOMS: atom_id res chain seq x y z
N MET A 1 7.82 10.58 -29.46
CA MET A 1 6.91 9.65 -28.85
C MET A 1 5.61 10.34 -28.49
N ASN A 2 4.54 9.62 -28.46
CA ASN A 2 3.25 10.22 -28.17
C ASN A 2 2.54 9.42 -27.07
N GLY A 3 1.47 9.99 -26.53
CA GLY A 3 0.73 9.37 -25.44
C GLY A 3 0.03 8.09 -25.85
N TYR A 4 -0.28 7.97 -27.11
CA TYR A 4 -0.89 6.76 -27.62
C TYR A 4 0.06 5.57 -27.52
N PHE A 5 1.32 5.80 -27.84
CA PHE A 5 2.35 4.79 -27.65
C PHE A 5 2.38 4.36 -26.18
N ASP A 6 2.25 5.33 -25.29
CA ASP A 6 2.42 5.10 -23.87
C ASP A 6 1.38 4.16 -23.27
N LEU A 7 0.16 4.19 -23.80
CA LEU A 7 -0.88 3.31 -23.27
C LEU A 7 -0.49 1.84 -23.46
N LYS A 8 -0.06 1.49 -24.66
CA LYS A 8 0.35 0.13 -24.94
C LYS A 8 1.59 -0.28 -24.14
N MET A 9 2.56 0.63 -24.07
CA MET A 9 3.79 0.36 -23.34
C MET A 9 3.56 0.27 -21.84
N ALA A 10 2.66 1.09 -21.31
CA ALA A 10 2.35 1.07 -19.89
C ALA A 10 1.64 -0.22 -19.47
N LEU A 11 0.82 -0.78 -20.35
CA LEU A 11 0.08 -2.01 -20.06
C LEU A 11 0.92 -3.26 -20.26
N ALA A 12 1.83 -3.24 -21.22
CA ALA A 12 2.62 -4.40 -21.59
C ALA A 12 3.36 -5.03 -20.39
N PRO A 13 4.05 -4.26 -19.54
CA PRO A 13 4.73 -4.86 -18.39
C PRO A 13 3.80 -5.58 -17.43
N VAL A 14 2.60 -5.04 -17.22
CA VAL A 14 1.61 -5.67 -16.34
C VAL A 14 1.14 -6.99 -16.93
N TRP A 15 0.85 -7.01 -18.20
CA TRP A 15 0.36 -8.22 -18.88
C TRP A 15 1.45 -9.26 -19.01
N GLN A 16 2.67 -8.83 -19.28
CA GLN A 16 3.80 -9.72 -19.54
C GLN A 16 4.57 -10.09 -18.29
N GLY A 17 4.31 -9.40 -17.18
CA GLY A 17 4.85 -9.77 -15.89
C GLY A 17 6.25 -9.27 -15.59
N ASP A 18 6.67 -8.14 -16.18
CA ASP A 18 8.00 -7.58 -15.92
C ASP A 18 8.03 -6.55 -14.81
N ILE A 19 7.19 -5.53 -14.92
CA ILE A 19 7.23 -4.36 -14.04
C ILE A 19 5.83 -4.03 -13.56
N ILE A 20 5.71 -3.80 -12.25
CA ILE A 20 4.51 -3.20 -11.67
C ILE A 20 4.85 -1.77 -11.33
N ARG A 21 3.98 -0.84 -11.74
CA ARG A 21 4.19 0.60 -11.52
C ARG A 21 3.16 1.12 -10.54
N ASN A 22 3.66 1.79 -9.49
CA ASN A 22 2.82 2.50 -8.53
C ASN A 22 1.71 1.65 -7.91
N GLU A 23 2.05 0.45 -7.49
CA GLU A 23 1.12 -0.35 -6.71
C GLU A 23 0.86 0.37 -5.39
N SER A 24 -0.41 0.56 -5.08
CA SER A 24 -0.82 1.34 -3.93
C SER A 24 -0.89 0.47 -2.69
N LEU A 25 -0.23 0.90 -1.62
CA LEU A 25 -0.25 0.22 -0.34
C LEU A 25 -0.78 1.16 0.74
N LEU A 26 -1.40 0.57 1.74
CA LEU A 26 -1.87 1.30 2.91
C LEU A 26 -1.44 0.54 4.16
N PHE A 27 -0.70 1.20 5.03
CA PHE A 27 -0.20 0.57 6.25
C PHE A 27 -1.21 0.74 7.36
N THR A 28 -1.73 -0.37 7.84
CA THR A 28 -2.78 -0.41 8.85
C THR A 28 -2.33 -1.24 10.05
N PRO A 29 -2.94 -1.02 11.22
CA PRO A 29 -2.53 -1.75 12.43
C PRO A 29 -3.16 -3.13 12.51
N ASP A 30 -2.43 -4.04 13.16
CA ASP A 30 -2.96 -5.33 13.52
C ASP A 30 -4.00 -5.14 14.63
N PRO A 31 -5.19 -5.74 14.52
CA PRO A 31 -6.24 -5.54 15.50
C PRO A 31 -5.94 -6.14 16.88
N VAL A 32 -5.01 -7.08 16.96
CA VAL A 32 -4.64 -7.73 18.21
C VAL A 32 -3.45 -7.05 18.85
N THR A 33 -2.37 -6.83 18.08
CA THR A 33 -1.12 -6.29 18.64
C THR A 33 -1.05 -4.77 18.56
N GLY A 34 -1.80 -4.13 17.67
CA GLY A 34 -1.72 -2.70 17.44
C GLY A 34 -0.52 -2.28 16.59
N GLU A 35 0.33 -3.22 16.25
CA GLU A 35 1.51 -2.93 15.43
C GLU A 35 1.14 -2.80 13.96
N THR A 36 1.90 -1.98 13.23
CA THR A 36 1.69 -1.80 11.80
C THR A 36 2.00 -3.09 11.06
N ARG A 37 1.03 -3.54 10.25
CA ARG A 37 1.21 -4.75 9.44
C ARG A 37 2.12 -4.48 8.25
N PRO A 38 2.94 -5.46 7.86
CA PRO A 38 3.62 -5.37 6.56
C PRO A 38 2.59 -5.45 5.44
N CYS A 39 2.90 -4.81 4.31
CA CYS A 39 2.03 -4.84 3.14
C CYS A 39 2.61 -5.79 2.10
N ARG A 40 1.85 -6.82 1.75
CA ARG A 40 2.28 -7.77 0.73
C ARG A 40 2.08 -7.17 -0.65
N LEU A 41 3.11 -7.26 -1.49
CA LEU A 41 3.00 -6.83 -2.88
C LEU A 41 2.22 -7.87 -3.68
N LEU A 42 1.55 -7.39 -4.71
CA LEU A 42 0.71 -8.22 -5.57
C LEU A 42 1.50 -9.35 -6.21
N CYS A 43 2.71 -9.04 -6.68
CA CYS A 43 3.61 -10.01 -7.26
C CYS A 43 4.87 -10.08 -6.42
N ALA A 44 5.55 -11.24 -6.44
CA ALA A 44 6.81 -11.39 -5.72
C ALA A 44 7.86 -10.45 -6.30
N PRO A 45 8.37 -9.50 -5.54
CA PRO A 45 9.30 -8.51 -6.09
C PRO A 45 10.68 -9.10 -6.32
N GLU A 46 11.31 -8.69 -7.41
CA GLU A 46 12.70 -8.99 -7.68
C GLU A 46 13.57 -7.80 -7.29
N THR A 47 13.21 -6.62 -7.77
CA THR A 47 13.91 -5.38 -7.48
C THR A 47 12.91 -4.27 -7.23
N ILE A 48 13.05 -3.58 -6.11
CA ILE A 48 12.24 -2.41 -5.83
C ILE A 48 12.85 -1.23 -6.55
N LEU A 49 12.09 -0.62 -7.44
CA LEU A 49 12.56 0.52 -8.24
C LEU A 49 12.32 1.83 -7.54
N ARG A 50 11.15 1.96 -6.88
CA ARG A 50 10.77 3.21 -6.24
C ARG A 50 9.66 2.97 -5.22
N VAL A 51 9.77 3.64 -4.09
CA VAL A 51 8.70 3.73 -3.09
C VAL A 51 8.47 5.19 -2.82
N CYS A 52 7.25 5.67 -3.02
CA CYS A 52 6.98 7.10 -2.92
C CYS A 52 5.58 7.37 -2.39
N SER A 53 5.33 8.64 -2.07
CA SER A 53 4.01 9.09 -1.61
C SER A 53 2.99 9.04 -2.74
N ALA A 54 1.70 9.15 -2.38
CA ALA A 54 0.62 9.10 -3.36
C ALA A 54 0.71 10.20 -4.40
N ASP A 55 1.22 11.37 -4.03
CA ASP A 55 1.40 12.48 -4.95
C ASP A 55 2.72 12.39 -5.72
N LEU A 56 3.51 11.33 -5.50
CA LEU A 56 4.77 11.02 -6.16
C LEU A 56 5.89 12.05 -5.87
N ARG A 57 5.71 12.90 -4.88
CA ARG A 57 6.69 13.96 -4.58
C ARG A 57 7.74 13.55 -3.56
N THR A 58 7.42 12.61 -2.70
CA THR A 58 8.35 12.16 -1.67
C THR A 58 8.77 10.74 -1.97
N GLU A 59 10.07 10.53 -2.10
CA GLU A 59 10.61 9.19 -2.27
C GLU A 59 11.11 8.67 -0.93
N TYR A 60 10.74 7.44 -0.61
CA TYR A 60 11.16 6.78 0.62
C TYR A 60 12.36 5.89 0.34
N LEU A 61 13.22 5.71 1.33
CA LEU A 61 14.53 5.08 1.15
C LEU A 61 14.57 3.70 1.82
N PRO A 62 15.19 2.70 1.15
CA PRO A 62 15.34 1.38 1.74
C PRO A 62 16.26 1.44 2.97
N ASP A 63 15.94 0.62 3.96
CA ASP A 63 16.66 0.52 5.23
C ASP A 63 16.64 1.80 6.08
N VAL A 64 15.91 2.81 5.65
CA VAL A 64 15.65 4.04 6.38
C VAL A 64 14.16 4.14 6.69
N ASP A 65 13.35 4.07 5.64
CA ASP A 65 11.90 4.20 5.77
C ASP A 65 11.19 2.87 5.72
N TYR A 66 11.74 1.90 4.99
CA TYR A 66 11.12 0.59 4.81
C TYR A 66 12.18 -0.49 4.60
N ARG A 67 11.72 -1.72 4.69
CA ARG A 67 12.50 -2.91 4.40
C ARG A 67 11.64 -3.87 3.62
N VAL A 68 12.25 -4.72 2.80
CA VAL A 68 11.54 -5.75 2.05
C VAL A 68 11.80 -7.09 2.71
N GLU A 69 10.75 -7.78 3.11
CA GLU A 69 10.85 -9.10 3.72
C GLU A 69 9.74 -9.99 3.20
N ASN A 70 10.10 -11.15 2.68
CA ASN A 70 9.15 -12.18 2.25
C ASN A 70 8.05 -11.65 1.33
N GLY A 71 8.42 -10.81 0.38
CA GLY A 71 7.47 -10.24 -0.57
C GLY A 71 6.62 -9.12 -0.03
N CYS A 72 6.95 -8.61 1.15
CA CYS A 72 6.21 -7.53 1.79
C CYS A 72 7.09 -6.30 1.97
N ILE A 73 6.46 -5.14 1.93
CA ILE A 73 7.09 -3.90 2.37
C ILE A 73 6.81 -3.75 3.85
N VAL A 74 7.85 -3.65 4.65
CA VAL A 74 7.77 -3.49 6.10
C VAL A 74 8.14 -2.06 6.45
N ARG A 75 7.24 -1.36 7.14
CA ARG A 75 7.52 -0.01 7.61
C ARG A 75 8.50 -0.06 8.77
N LEU A 76 9.56 0.74 8.68
CA LEU A 76 10.50 0.85 9.79
C LEU A 76 9.95 1.85 10.81
N PRO A 77 10.05 1.56 12.12
CA PRO A 77 9.42 2.39 13.15
C PRO A 77 9.83 3.86 13.13
N GLU A 78 11.08 4.15 12.78
CA GLU A 78 11.58 5.52 12.73
C GLU A 78 11.57 6.08 11.31
N GLY A 79 11.00 5.34 10.37
CA GLY A 79 10.91 5.79 8.98
C GLY A 79 9.75 6.74 8.75
N ARG A 80 9.73 7.30 7.54
CA ARG A 80 8.76 8.32 7.16
C ARG A 80 7.50 7.77 6.48
N LEU A 81 7.41 6.45 6.27
CA LEU A 81 6.21 5.91 5.63
C LEU A 81 4.97 6.24 6.45
N PRO A 82 3.96 6.83 5.82
CA PRO A 82 2.72 7.12 6.51
C PRO A 82 1.98 5.84 6.86
N PHE A 83 1.20 5.89 7.93
CA PHE A 83 0.47 4.73 8.40
C PHE A 83 -0.71 5.19 9.24
N PHE A 84 -1.65 4.27 9.48
CA PHE A 84 -2.70 4.49 10.46
C PHE A 84 -2.26 3.83 11.77
N SER A 85 -2.30 4.60 12.84
CA SER A 85 -2.11 4.04 14.17
C SER A 85 -3.38 3.29 14.58
N TYR A 86 -3.30 2.51 15.67
CA TYR A 86 -4.44 1.76 16.17
C TYR A 86 -5.64 2.68 16.42
N ASP A 87 -5.41 3.79 17.13
CA ASP A 87 -6.51 4.70 17.47
C ASP A 87 -7.04 5.48 16.27
N GLU A 88 -6.22 5.65 15.24
CA GLU A 88 -6.67 6.31 14.03
C GLU A 88 -7.51 5.39 13.16
N TYR A 89 -7.23 4.10 13.19
CA TYR A 89 -7.86 3.13 12.30
C TYR A 89 -9.09 2.47 12.91
N PHE A 90 -9.01 2.10 14.18
CA PHE A 90 -10.09 1.42 14.89
C PHE A 90 -10.82 2.36 15.84
N LEU A 91 -12.15 2.25 15.87
CA LEU A 91 -12.99 2.95 16.81
C LEU A 91 -13.22 2.07 18.02
N PRO A 92 -13.25 2.64 19.24
CA PRO A 92 -13.51 1.86 20.45
C PRO A 92 -14.94 1.35 20.54
N GLN A 93 -15.87 2.00 19.82
CA GLN A 93 -17.27 1.60 19.75
C GLN A 93 -17.81 1.89 18.35
N PRO A 94 -18.98 1.31 18.02
CA PRO A 94 -19.57 1.51 16.69
C PRO A 94 -19.72 3.00 16.39
N ALA A 95 -19.39 3.38 15.15
CA ALA A 95 -19.66 4.70 14.66
C ALA A 95 -21.17 4.90 14.55
N GLU A 96 -21.60 6.17 14.61
CA GLU A 96 -23.01 6.49 14.46
C GLU A 96 -23.56 6.06 13.10
N ILE A 97 -22.70 6.00 12.10
CA ILE A 97 -23.06 5.54 10.76
C ILE A 97 -22.65 4.09 10.64
N PRO A 98 -23.60 3.15 10.69
CA PRO A 98 -23.29 1.72 10.69
C PRO A 98 -22.49 1.23 9.48
N ILE A 99 -22.70 1.84 8.32
CA ILE A 99 -21.99 1.44 7.10
C ILE A 99 -20.47 1.67 7.21
N ALA A 100 -20.06 2.47 8.16
CA ALA A 100 -18.65 2.74 8.39
C ALA A 100 -17.98 1.61 9.16
N SER A 101 -18.75 0.68 9.65
CA SER A 101 -18.24 -0.35 10.56
C SER A 101 -17.94 -1.62 9.79
N VAL A 102 -16.69 -1.76 9.39
CA VAL A 102 -16.20 -3.03 8.92
C VAL A 102 -15.67 -3.77 10.14
N SER A 103 -16.28 -4.88 10.46
CA SER A 103 -15.96 -5.56 11.71
C SER A 103 -14.74 -6.44 11.57
N CYS A 104 -13.68 -6.08 12.29
CA CYS A 104 -12.84 -7.11 12.88
C CYS A 104 -13.49 -7.45 14.20
N PRO A 105 -13.40 -8.69 14.71
CA PRO A 105 -14.06 -9.06 15.96
C PRO A 105 -13.74 -8.09 17.09
N GLY A 106 -14.79 -7.46 17.61
CA GLY A 106 -14.66 -6.50 18.71
C GLY A 106 -14.09 -5.15 18.35
N ARG A 107 -13.98 -4.86 17.06
CA ARG A 107 -13.39 -3.61 16.59
C ARG A 107 -14.19 -3.04 15.42
N PHE A 108 -14.11 -1.72 15.25
CA PHE A 108 -14.80 -1.03 14.16
C PHE A 108 -13.81 -0.12 13.45
N VAL A 109 -13.76 -0.24 12.12
CA VAL A 109 -12.85 0.58 11.30
C VAL A 109 -13.46 1.97 11.14
N ARG A 110 -12.60 2.98 11.26
CA ARG A 110 -13.00 4.38 11.09
C ARG A 110 -13.38 4.65 9.64
N TYR A 111 -14.48 5.34 9.46
CA TYR A 111 -14.98 5.72 8.15
C TYR A 111 -14.57 7.14 7.80
N ASP A 112 -14.04 7.30 6.60
CA ASP A 112 -13.69 8.62 6.07
C ASP A 112 -14.39 8.80 4.73
N PRO A 113 -15.55 9.49 4.71
CA PRO A 113 -16.32 9.65 3.48
C PRO A 113 -15.62 10.44 2.39
N SER A 114 -14.66 11.29 2.74
CA SER A 114 -13.91 12.07 1.76
C SER A 114 -12.78 11.26 1.13
N GLY A 115 -12.34 10.21 1.79
CA GLY A 115 -11.17 9.44 1.38
C GLY A 115 -9.84 10.16 1.58
N ALA A 116 -9.85 11.37 2.12
CA ALA A 116 -8.65 12.19 2.23
C ALA A 116 -7.60 11.57 3.14
N GLU A 117 -8.03 10.96 4.24
CA GLU A 117 -7.10 10.34 5.19
C GLU A 117 -6.42 9.12 4.61
N VAL A 118 -7.15 8.32 3.83
CA VAL A 118 -6.59 7.18 3.13
C VAL A 118 -5.63 7.65 2.05
N LEU A 119 -6.07 8.59 1.23
CA LEU A 119 -5.26 9.09 0.13
C LEU A 119 -3.94 9.67 0.61
N ARG A 120 -3.98 10.42 1.71
CA ARG A 120 -2.80 11.03 2.29
C ARG A 120 -1.79 10.00 2.79
N ARG A 121 -2.25 8.80 3.15
CA ARG A 121 -1.42 7.74 3.70
C ARG A 121 -1.08 6.63 2.71
N GLN A 122 -1.50 6.75 1.48
CA GLN A 122 -1.16 5.75 0.47
C GLN A 122 0.31 5.87 0.08
N VAL A 123 0.91 4.71 -0.15
CA VAL A 123 2.30 4.58 -0.58
C VAL A 123 2.30 3.84 -1.90
N CYS A 124 3.05 4.34 -2.88
CA CYS A 124 3.12 3.75 -4.21
C CYS A 124 4.46 3.05 -4.39
N VAL A 125 4.43 1.81 -4.83
CA VAL A 125 5.62 1.00 -5.03
C VAL A 125 5.71 0.57 -6.48
N SER A 126 6.86 0.82 -7.09
CA SER A 126 7.18 0.33 -8.42
C SER A 126 8.31 -0.67 -8.30
N TYR A 127 8.14 -1.82 -8.95
CA TYR A 127 9.11 -2.90 -8.80
C TYR A 127 9.07 -3.83 -10.00
N THR A 128 10.17 -4.57 -10.18
CA THR A 128 10.19 -5.68 -11.12
C THR A 128 9.81 -6.96 -10.37
N HIS A 129 9.26 -7.91 -11.09
CA HIS A 129 8.94 -9.20 -10.50
C HIS A 129 9.34 -10.33 -11.43
N ARG A 130 9.50 -11.49 -10.82
CA ARG A 130 9.90 -12.69 -11.54
C ARG A 130 8.74 -13.67 -11.49
N GLY A 131 8.46 -14.29 -12.62
CA GLY A 131 7.39 -15.26 -12.71
C GLY A 131 5.99 -14.62 -12.79
N PRO A 132 4.95 -15.44 -12.81
CA PRO A 132 3.59 -14.95 -12.99
C PRO A 132 3.09 -14.20 -11.76
N CYS A 133 2.31 -13.15 -12.02
CA CYS A 133 1.59 -12.45 -10.98
C CYS A 133 0.33 -13.26 -10.63
N PRO A 134 -0.07 -13.31 -9.35
CA PRO A 134 -1.27 -14.09 -8.96
C PRO A 134 -2.54 -13.62 -9.66
N ILE A 135 -2.64 -12.32 -9.98
CA ILE A 135 -3.79 -11.79 -10.68
C ILE A 135 -3.47 -11.70 -12.16
N GLN A 136 -4.21 -12.45 -12.96
CA GLN A 136 -4.05 -12.45 -14.41
C GLN A 136 -5.10 -11.54 -15.02
N PRO A 137 -4.72 -10.79 -16.05
CA PRO A 137 -5.69 -9.96 -16.76
C PRO A 137 -6.70 -10.79 -17.53
#